data_8147eaef9e6a9a09c05e3ddb7a1e52db
#
_entry.id   8147eaef9e6a9a09c05e3ddb7a1e52db
#
_cell.length_a   1.000
_cell.length_b   1.000
_cell.length_c   1.000
_cell.angle_alpha   90.00
_cell.angle_beta   90.00
_cell.angle_gamma   90.00
#
_symmetry.space_group_name_H-M   'P 1'
#
loop_
_entity.id
_entity.type
_entity.pdbx_description
1 polymer ?
#
loop_
_entity_poly.entity_id
_entity_poly.type
_entity_poly.pdbx_seq_one_letter_code
_entity_poly.pdbx_strand_id
1 'polypeptide(L)'
;ELVADGLDQWHNSCNVERDWRQMSPEEIRQAVAAAGLVGLGGATFPTHVKLMPPKGAKVELVILNGAECEPYLTCDHRLMLLHADQVVEGLEIFLRATGAARGVIALEDNKLDAAAALADAARNVANIEVVTLHVKYPQGAEKQLIKSLTGREVPSGGLPADVGAVVQNVATAKAAYDALRWQRPLVERVLTITGDGVERPGNF
;
A
#
# COMPACT_ATOMS: atom_id res chain seq x y z
N GLU A 1 -0.99 32.59 4.51
CA GLU A 1 -1.35 32.13 3.17
C GLU A 1 -0.12 31.52 2.50
N LEU A 2 -0.24 30.34 1.90
CA LEU A 2 0.82 29.70 1.10
C LEU A 2 0.46 29.92 -0.38
N VAL A 3 1.38 30.46 -1.13
CA VAL A 3 1.23 30.69 -2.57
C VAL A 3 2.33 29.90 -3.29
N ALA A 4 1.95 29.07 -4.26
CA ALA A 4 2.89 28.33 -5.09
C ALA A 4 3.68 29.30 -5.98
N ASP A 5 4.99 29.09 -6.06
CA ASP A 5 5.87 29.88 -6.92
C ASP A 5 5.85 29.42 -8.40
N GLY A 6 5.22 28.29 -8.68
CA GLY A 6 5.13 27.69 -10.01
C GLY A 6 6.40 27.00 -10.49
N LEU A 7 7.42 26.88 -9.64
CA LEU A 7 8.71 26.26 -10.01
C LEU A 7 8.74 24.76 -9.83
N ASP A 8 7.82 24.21 -9.03
CA ASP A 8 7.67 22.77 -8.75
C ASP A 8 8.99 22.08 -8.34
N GLN A 9 9.79 22.78 -7.56
CA GLN A 9 11.11 22.33 -7.14
C GLN A 9 11.04 21.58 -5.80
N TRP A 10 11.61 20.38 -5.77
CA TRP A 10 11.79 19.63 -4.55
C TRP A 10 12.85 20.28 -3.64
N HIS A 11 12.59 20.26 -2.34
CA HIS A 11 13.59 20.66 -1.35
C HIS A 11 14.84 19.76 -1.43
N ASN A 12 16.02 20.30 -1.14
CA ASN A 12 17.30 19.58 -1.24
C ASN A 12 17.39 18.30 -0.39
N SER A 13 16.57 18.15 0.64
CA SER A 13 16.48 16.91 1.42
C SER A 13 15.68 15.81 0.72
N CYS A 14 14.91 16.13 -0.31
CA CYS A 14 14.16 15.18 -1.11
C CYS A 14 15.00 14.65 -2.27
N ASN A 15 14.61 13.52 -2.84
CA ASN A 15 15.34 12.84 -3.93
C ASN A 15 16.77 12.41 -3.56
N VAL A 16 17.06 12.33 -2.26
CA VAL A 16 18.31 11.77 -1.75
C VAL A 16 18.07 10.31 -1.40
N GLU A 17 18.81 9.42 -2.06
CA GLU A 17 18.68 7.99 -1.82
C GLU A 17 19.08 7.62 -0.38
N ARG A 18 18.28 6.78 0.26
CA ARG A 18 18.56 6.26 1.60
C ARG A 18 18.40 4.75 1.62
N ASP A 19 19.36 4.06 2.22
CA ASP A 19 19.24 2.63 2.48
C ASP A 19 18.38 2.39 3.73
N TRP A 20 17.07 2.32 3.53
CA TRP A 20 16.09 2.08 4.58
C TRP A 20 16.28 0.69 5.24
N ARG A 21 16.98 -0.24 4.60
CA ARG A 21 17.25 -1.56 5.14
C ARG A 21 18.11 -1.54 6.38
N GLN A 22 18.86 -0.46 6.60
CA GLN A 22 19.64 -0.22 7.82
C GLN A 22 18.81 0.35 8.97
N MET A 23 17.59 0.84 8.69
CA MET A 23 16.74 1.45 9.69
C MET A 23 16.08 0.40 10.58
N SER A 24 15.92 0.72 11.87
CA SER A 24 15.10 -0.04 12.80
C SER A 24 13.60 0.08 12.48
N PRO A 25 12.75 -0.83 12.95
CA PRO A 25 11.30 -0.71 12.80
C PRO A 25 10.73 0.63 13.31
N GLU A 26 11.28 1.15 14.40
CA GLU A 26 10.86 2.44 14.96
C GLU A 26 11.24 3.61 14.05
N GLU A 27 12.47 3.65 13.55
CA GLU A 27 12.91 4.69 12.61
C GLU A 27 12.09 4.68 11.31
N ILE A 28 11.71 3.50 10.82
CA ILE A 28 10.80 3.40 9.67
C ILE A 28 9.43 4.02 9.99
N ARG A 29 8.82 3.69 11.12
CA ARG A 29 7.53 4.28 11.53
C ARG A 29 7.60 5.79 11.68
N GLN A 30 8.68 6.30 12.26
CA GLN A 30 8.92 7.75 12.39
C GLN A 30 9.08 8.42 11.03
N ALA A 31 9.81 7.82 10.10
CA ALA A 31 9.97 8.33 8.73
C ALA A 31 8.63 8.33 7.96
N VAL A 32 7.82 7.29 8.11
CA VAL A 32 6.46 7.21 7.55
C VAL A 32 5.57 8.32 8.12
N ALA A 33 5.65 8.58 9.44
CA ALA A 33 4.90 9.67 10.08
C ALA A 33 5.36 11.05 9.61
N ALA A 34 6.69 11.27 9.55
CA ALA A 34 7.28 12.54 9.11
C ALA A 34 6.97 12.86 7.64
N ALA A 35 6.86 11.84 6.78
CA ALA A 35 6.46 11.99 5.39
C ALA A 35 4.95 12.21 5.20
N GLY A 36 4.16 12.22 6.28
CA GLY A 36 2.72 12.44 6.23
C GLY A 36 1.93 11.32 5.55
N LEU A 37 2.44 10.08 5.56
CA LEU A 37 1.77 8.96 4.89
C LEU A 37 0.45 8.60 5.54
N VAL A 38 -0.59 8.58 4.72
CA VAL A 38 -1.93 8.10 5.08
C VAL A 38 -2.37 6.99 4.13
N GLY A 39 -3.37 6.22 4.53
CA GLY A 39 -3.94 5.17 3.69
C GLY A 39 -4.58 5.75 2.43
N LEU A 40 -4.14 5.31 1.26
CA LEU A 40 -4.61 5.76 -0.05
C LEU A 40 -5.79 4.94 -0.61
N GLY A 41 -6.26 3.95 0.13
CA GLY A 41 -7.44 3.15 -0.23
C GLY A 41 -8.79 3.76 0.17
N GLY A 42 -8.84 5.06 0.52
CA GLY A 42 -10.07 5.82 0.79
C GLY A 42 -10.21 6.38 2.21
N ALA A 43 -9.85 5.63 3.24
CA ALA A 43 -10.08 6.03 4.65
C ALA A 43 -9.09 7.08 5.19
N THR A 44 -7.98 7.34 4.50
CA THR A 44 -6.93 8.30 4.91
C THR A 44 -6.41 8.11 6.35
N PHE A 45 -6.47 6.89 6.87
CA PHE A 45 -5.98 6.59 8.21
C PHE A 45 -4.45 6.69 8.26
N PRO A 46 -3.84 7.27 9.31
CA PRO A 46 -2.40 7.44 9.39
C PRO A 46 -1.64 6.11 9.31
N THR A 47 -0.78 5.98 8.29
CA THR A 47 -0.08 4.72 8.00
C THR A 47 0.81 4.28 9.16
N HIS A 48 1.54 5.22 9.80
CA HIS A 48 2.43 4.90 10.93
C HIS A 48 1.69 4.28 12.12
N VAL A 49 0.42 4.64 12.33
CA VAL A 49 -0.42 4.05 13.39
C VAL A 49 -0.77 2.60 13.06
N LYS A 50 -1.12 2.31 11.80
CA LYS A 50 -1.36 0.93 11.35
C LYS A 50 -0.12 0.04 11.47
N LEU A 51 1.07 0.61 11.31
CA LEU A 51 2.34 -0.12 11.43
C LEU A 51 2.79 -0.33 12.88
N MET A 52 2.06 0.20 13.84
CA MET A 52 2.30 0.05 15.28
C MET A 52 1.19 -0.81 15.90
N PRO A 53 1.32 -2.13 15.88
CA PRO A 53 0.29 -3.01 16.43
C PRO A 53 0.10 -2.76 17.94
N PRO A 54 -1.11 -3.00 18.48
CA PRO A 54 -1.38 -2.89 19.89
C PRO A 54 -0.41 -3.74 20.72
N LYS A 55 -0.12 -3.31 21.96
CA LYS A 55 0.76 -4.06 22.87
C LYS A 55 0.24 -5.50 23.05
N GLY A 56 1.13 -6.47 22.80
CA GLY A 56 0.83 -7.90 22.91
C GLY A 56 0.23 -8.53 21.65
N ALA A 57 -0.16 -7.75 20.65
CA ALA A 57 -0.53 -8.28 19.34
C ALA A 57 0.72 -8.63 18.52
N LYS A 58 0.75 -9.83 17.95
CA LYS A 58 1.80 -10.26 17.02
C LYS A 58 1.27 -10.17 15.60
N VAL A 59 1.89 -9.33 14.79
CA VAL A 59 1.61 -9.29 13.35
C VAL A 59 2.39 -10.42 12.68
N GLU A 60 1.66 -11.30 12.00
CA GLU A 60 2.22 -12.44 11.25
C GLU A 60 2.25 -12.17 9.75
N LEU A 61 1.29 -11.35 9.29
CA LEU A 61 1.00 -11.13 7.87
C LEU A 61 0.74 -9.65 7.58
N VAL A 62 1.42 -9.12 6.56
CA VAL A 62 1.05 -7.86 5.92
C VAL A 62 0.39 -8.15 4.58
N ILE A 63 -0.79 -7.58 4.37
CA ILE A 63 -1.55 -7.71 3.13
C ILE A 63 -1.54 -6.36 2.40
N LEU A 64 -1.06 -6.34 1.17
CA LEU A 64 -1.34 -5.24 0.26
C LEU A 64 -2.64 -5.50 -0.49
N ASN A 65 -3.57 -4.57 -0.32
CA ASN A 65 -4.86 -4.58 -0.97
C ASN A 65 -4.75 -3.89 -2.34
N GLY A 66 -4.73 -4.68 -3.40
CA GLY A 66 -4.86 -4.29 -4.79
C GLY A 66 -6.21 -4.72 -5.39
N ALA A 67 -7.16 -5.18 -4.57
CA ALA A 67 -8.52 -5.51 -4.99
C ALA A 67 -9.32 -4.21 -5.14
N GLU A 68 -9.17 -3.59 -6.30
CA GLU A 68 -9.85 -2.36 -6.70
C GLU A 68 -11.25 -2.71 -7.20
N CYS A 69 -12.17 -2.95 -6.25
CA CYS A 69 -13.49 -3.51 -6.53
C CYS A 69 -14.56 -2.46 -6.86
N GLU A 70 -14.30 -1.17 -6.67
CA GLU A 70 -15.23 -0.12 -7.04
C GLU A 70 -15.34 -0.01 -8.58
N PRO A 71 -16.58 0.05 -9.14
CA PRO A 71 -16.76 0.15 -10.58
C PRO A 71 -16.06 1.36 -11.19
N TYR A 72 -15.43 1.14 -12.35
CA TYR A 72 -14.70 2.14 -13.13
C TYR A 72 -13.42 2.71 -12.53
N LEU A 73 -13.03 2.35 -11.30
CA LEU A 73 -11.73 2.73 -10.77
C LEU A 73 -10.62 1.86 -11.38
N THR A 74 -9.50 2.50 -11.73
CA THR A 74 -8.34 1.86 -12.36
C THR A 74 -7.00 2.43 -11.90
N CYS A 75 -7.00 3.33 -10.92
CA CYS A 75 -5.76 3.97 -10.42
C CYS A 75 -4.81 2.98 -9.78
N ASP A 76 -5.29 2.06 -8.95
CA ASP A 76 -4.47 1.03 -8.32
C ASP A 76 -3.97 0.01 -9.35
N HIS A 77 -4.81 -0.42 -10.29
CA HIS A 77 -4.42 -1.28 -11.41
C HIS A 77 -3.28 -0.65 -12.21
N ARG A 78 -3.44 0.61 -12.62
CA ARG A 78 -2.41 1.32 -13.38
C ARG A 78 -1.12 1.51 -12.61
N LEU A 79 -1.23 1.81 -11.31
CA LEU A 79 -0.08 1.94 -10.42
C LEU A 79 0.68 0.62 -10.30
N MET A 80 -0.01 -0.50 -10.09
CA MET A 80 0.62 -1.83 -10.02
C MET A 80 1.35 -2.22 -11.29
N LEU A 81 0.81 -1.87 -12.47
CA LEU A 81 1.46 -2.12 -13.76
C LEU A 81 2.72 -1.28 -13.96
N LEU A 82 2.70 -0.01 -13.59
CA LEU A 82 3.80 0.93 -13.86
C LEU A 82 4.91 0.90 -12.79
N HIS A 83 4.57 0.49 -11.57
CA HIS A 83 5.42 0.62 -10.39
C HIS A 83 5.48 -0.66 -9.55
N ALA A 84 5.43 -1.83 -10.21
CA ALA A 84 5.42 -3.14 -9.53
C ALA A 84 6.58 -3.30 -8.54
N ASP A 85 7.81 -2.96 -8.95
CA ASP A 85 9.00 -3.05 -8.10
C ASP A 85 8.89 -2.17 -6.85
N GLN A 86 8.36 -0.95 -7.02
CA GLN A 86 8.17 0.02 -5.92
C GLN A 86 7.09 -0.44 -4.94
N VAL A 87 6.03 -1.08 -5.44
CA VAL A 87 4.97 -1.67 -4.61
C VAL A 87 5.53 -2.84 -3.79
N VAL A 88 6.33 -3.71 -4.40
CA VAL A 88 6.99 -4.83 -3.72
C VAL A 88 7.96 -4.33 -2.65
N GLU A 89 8.84 -3.36 -2.98
CA GLU A 89 9.75 -2.76 -2.00
C GLU A 89 9.00 -2.05 -0.87
N GLY A 90 7.86 -1.42 -1.16
CA GLY A 90 6.97 -0.85 -0.15
C GLY A 90 6.41 -1.90 0.82
N LEU A 91 6.11 -3.11 0.33
CA LEU A 91 5.71 -4.23 1.18
C LEU A 91 6.87 -4.70 2.07
N GLU A 92 8.10 -4.80 1.55
CA GLU A 92 9.29 -5.11 2.37
C GLU A 92 9.48 -4.10 3.51
N ILE A 93 9.26 -2.80 3.24
CA ILE A 93 9.30 -1.74 4.25
C ILE A 93 8.25 -2.01 5.35
N PHE A 94 7.03 -2.36 4.98
CA PHE A 94 5.97 -2.66 5.95
C PHE A 94 6.24 -3.94 6.74
N LEU A 95 6.79 -4.97 6.11
CA LEU A 95 7.23 -6.19 6.80
C LEU A 95 8.28 -5.87 7.87
N ARG A 96 9.28 -5.07 7.53
CA ARG A 96 10.30 -4.64 8.47
C ARG A 96 9.73 -3.78 9.60
N ALA A 97 8.84 -2.84 9.29
CA ALA A 97 8.22 -1.95 10.27
C ALA A 97 7.36 -2.67 11.31
N THR A 98 6.70 -3.76 10.90
CA THR A 98 5.77 -4.54 11.75
C THR A 98 6.43 -5.76 12.38
N GLY A 99 7.56 -6.23 11.83
CA GLY A 99 8.19 -7.49 12.20
C GLY A 99 7.44 -8.73 11.68
N ALA A 100 6.51 -8.56 10.74
CA ALA A 100 5.77 -9.66 10.16
C ALA A 100 6.67 -10.56 9.28
N ALA A 101 6.41 -11.87 9.35
CA ALA A 101 7.22 -12.84 8.63
C ALA A 101 6.80 -13.05 7.16
N ARG A 102 5.58 -12.64 6.78
CA ARG A 102 5.00 -12.90 5.46
C ARG A 102 4.26 -11.68 4.92
N GLY A 103 4.40 -11.45 3.62
CA GLY A 103 3.67 -10.45 2.84
C GLY A 103 2.81 -11.09 1.75
N VAL A 104 1.62 -10.55 1.52
CA VAL A 104 0.75 -10.95 0.43
C VAL A 104 0.30 -9.71 -0.32
N ILE A 105 0.43 -9.72 -1.65
CA ILE A 105 -0.20 -8.74 -2.52
C ILE A 105 -1.43 -9.40 -3.14
N ALA A 106 -2.61 -8.92 -2.79
CA ALA A 106 -3.87 -9.50 -3.24
C ALA A 106 -4.58 -8.57 -4.21
N LEU A 107 -4.96 -9.10 -5.36
CA LEU A 107 -5.70 -8.37 -6.39
C LEU A 107 -6.77 -9.29 -7.01
N GLU A 108 -7.66 -8.72 -7.81
CA GLU A 108 -8.73 -9.48 -8.44
C GLU A 108 -8.26 -10.17 -9.74
N ASP A 109 -8.87 -11.31 -10.08
CA ASP A 109 -8.53 -12.14 -11.25
C ASP A 109 -8.88 -11.49 -12.60
N ASN A 110 -9.48 -10.31 -12.60
CA ASN A 110 -9.66 -9.47 -13.78
C ASN A 110 -8.44 -8.56 -14.09
N LYS A 111 -7.35 -8.67 -13.29
CA LYS A 111 -6.12 -7.86 -13.39
C LYS A 111 -4.87 -8.76 -13.50
N LEU A 112 -4.93 -9.77 -14.36
CA LEU A 112 -3.86 -10.77 -14.52
C LEU A 112 -2.54 -10.18 -15.04
N ASP A 113 -2.59 -9.11 -15.79
CA ASP A 113 -1.44 -8.34 -16.25
C ASP A 113 -0.67 -7.71 -15.07
N ALA A 114 -1.39 -7.08 -14.14
CA ALA A 114 -0.79 -6.55 -12.91
C ALA A 114 -0.28 -7.66 -12.00
N ALA A 115 -1.01 -8.79 -11.90
CA ALA A 115 -0.56 -9.95 -11.15
C ALA A 115 0.77 -10.49 -11.68
N ALA A 116 0.92 -10.58 -13.01
CA ALA A 116 2.16 -11.03 -13.64
C ALA A 116 3.32 -10.05 -13.37
N ALA A 117 3.09 -8.74 -13.50
CA ALA A 117 4.10 -7.72 -13.22
C ALA A 117 4.58 -7.77 -11.75
N LEU A 118 3.65 -7.86 -10.81
CA LEU A 118 3.97 -7.97 -9.38
C LEU A 118 4.69 -9.29 -9.04
N ALA A 119 4.29 -10.42 -9.66
CA ALA A 119 4.94 -11.71 -9.45
C ALA A 119 6.37 -11.70 -10.01
N ASP A 120 6.60 -11.02 -11.13
CA ASP A 120 7.94 -10.84 -11.68
C ASP A 120 8.82 -9.99 -10.76
N ALA A 121 8.31 -8.87 -10.28
CA ALA A 121 8.98 -7.99 -9.32
C ALA A 121 9.30 -8.72 -8.00
N ALA A 122 8.40 -9.56 -7.51
CA ALA A 122 8.56 -10.30 -6.27
C ALA A 122 9.41 -11.59 -6.39
N ARG A 123 9.81 -11.99 -7.60
CA ARG A 123 10.44 -13.31 -7.89
C ARG A 123 11.61 -13.64 -6.97
N ASN A 124 12.43 -12.65 -6.64
CA ASN A 124 13.64 -12.83 -5.83
C ASN A 124 13.48 -12.32 -4.39
N VAL A 125 12.27 -11.97 -3.99
CA VAL A 125 11.98 -11.48 -2.64
C VAL A 125 11.35 -12.60 -1.84
N ALA A 126 12.08 -13.06 -0.83
CA ALA A 126 11.58 -14.11 0.06
C ALA A 126 10.35 -13.59 0.84
N ASN A 127 9.41 -14.48 1.13
CA ASN A 127 8.25 -14.23 1.98
C ASN A 127 7.19 -13.28 1.41
N ILE A 128 7.24 -12.93 0.12
CA ILE A 128 6.19 -12.18 -0.57
C ILE A 128 5.51 -13.09 -1.59
N GLU A 129 4.19 -13.11 -1.57
CA GLU A 129 3.33 -13.89 -2.46
C GLU A 129 2.33 -12.96 -3.15
N VAL A 130 2.08 -13.19 -4.43
CA VAL A 130 1.02 -12.51 -5.19
C VAL A 130 -0.15 -13.47 -5.35
N VAL A 131 -1.33 -13.06 -4.90
CA VAL A 131 -2.54 -13.90 -4.90
C VAL A 131 -3.66 -13.22 -5.67
N THR A 132 -4.22 -13.92 -6.65
CA THR A 132 -5.43 -13.48 -7.32
C THR A 132 -6.68 -14.02 -6.63
N LEU A 133 -7.65 -13.15 -6.43
CA LEU A 133 -8.94 -13.45 -5.81
C LEU A 133 -10.05 -13.31 -6.85
N HIS A 134 -11.10 -14.09 -6.71
CA HIS A 134 -12.25 -13.97 -7.60
C HIS A 134 -12.92 -12.61 -7.48
N VAL A 135 -13.23 -12.00 -8.63
CA VAL A 135 -13.93 -10.71 -8.70
C VAL A 135 -15.27 -10.79 -8.00
N LYS A 136 -15.45 -10.00 -6.98
CA LYS A 136 -16.75 -9.77 -6.35
C LYS A 136 -16.73 -8.46 -5.53
N TYR A 137 -17.88 -7.84 -5.38
CA TYR A 137 -18.03 -6.67 -4.53
C TYR A 137 -18.55 -7.07 -3.14
N PRO A 138 -17.93 -6.62 -2.04
CA PRO A 138 -16.74 -5.78 -1.90
C PRO A 138 -15.47 -6.62 -1.55
N GLN A 139 -14.79 -7.19 -2.51
CA GLN A 139 -13.60 -8.05 -2.29
C GLN A 139 -12.46 -7.28 -1.58
N GLY A 140 -12.32 -5.97 -1.87
CA GLY A 140 -11.33 -5.09 -1.25
C GLY A 140 -11.67 -4.62 0.16
N ALA A 141 -12.84 -4.94 0.70
CA ALA A 141 -13.16 -4.63 2.10
C ALA A 141 -12.20 -5.36 3.05
N GLU A 142 -11.53 -4.63 3.95
CA GLU A 142 -10.41 -5.11 4.75
C GLU A 142 -10.69 -6.46 5.46
N LYS A 143 -11.84 -6.57 6.14
CA LYS A 143 -12.22 -7.81 6.85
C LYS A 143 -12.54 -8.96 5.89
N GLN A 144 -13.16 -8.66 4.76
CA GLN A 144 -13.46 -9.63 3.70
C GLN A 144 -12.18 -10.16 3.07
N LEU A 145 -11.23 -9.27 2.78
CA LEU A 145 -9.93 -9.61 2.22
C LEU A 145 -9.13 -10.54 3.16
N ILE A 146 -9.07 -10.21 4.45
CA ILE A 146 -8.43 -11.06 5.47
C ILE A 146 -9.07 -12.44 5.50
N LYS A 147 -10.41 -12.52 5.52
CA LYS A 147 -11.13 -13.81 5.52
C LYS A 147 -10.82 -14.63 4.27
N SER A 148 -10.82 -14.00 3.10
CA SER A 148 -10.55 -14.67 1.82
C SER A 148 -9.14 -15.27 1.76
N LEU A 149 -8.13 -14.56 2.32
CA LEU A 149 -6.73 -14.98 2.27
C LEU A 149 -6.32 -15.94 3.39
N THR A 150 -6.95 -15.82 4.57
CA THR A 150 -6.49 -16.54 5.78
C THR A 150 -7.50 -17.52 6.36
N GLY A 151 -8.75 -17.43 5.95
CA GLY A 151 -9.86 -18.13 6.61
C GLY A 151 -10.25 -17.55 7.99
N ARG A 152 -9.48 -16.60 8.54
CA ARG A 152 -9.73 -15.99 9.85
C ARG A 152 -10.75 -14.86 9.74
N GLU A 153 -11.61 -14.73 10.74
CA GLU A 153 -12.58 -13.65 10.83
C GLU A 153 -12.15 -12.62 11.86
N VAL A 154 -12.08 -11.35 11.45
CA VAL A 154 -11.85 -10.24 12.39
C VAL A 154 -13.13 -10.07 13.23
N PRO A 155 -13.03 -10.14 14.56
CA PRO A 155 -14.20 -10.02 15.44
C PRO A 155 -15.00 -8.74 15.22
N SER A 156 -16.27 -8.75 15.60
CA SER A 156 -17.08 -7.52 15.60
C SER A 156 -16.47 -6.50 16.55
N GLY A 157 -16.26 -5.27 16.09
CA GLY A 157 -15.54 -4.23 16.83
C GLY A 157 -14.02 -4.43 16.92
N GLY A 158 -13.49 -5.58 16.47
CA GLY A 158 -12.06 -5.88 16.49
C GLY A 158 -11.29 -5.27 15.31
N LEU A 159 -9.95 -5.35 15.43
CA LEU A 159 -8.98 -4.84 14.47
C LEU A 159 -8.33 -6.02 13.69
N PRO A 160 -7.80 -5.79 12.48
CA PRO A 160 -6.99 -6.77 11.75
C PRO A 160 -5.85 -7.39 12.58
N ALA A 161 -5.24 -6.62 13.46
CA ALA A 161 -4.18 -7.08 14.36
C ALA A 161 -4.64 -8.18 15.33
N ASP A 162 -5.94 -8.27 15.67
CA ASP A 162 -6.48 -9.32 16.54
C ASP A 162 -6.42 -10.71 15.90
N VAL A 163 -6.28 -10.74 14.57
CA VAL A 163 -6.08 -11.96 13.79
C VAL A 163 -4.68 -12.04 13.17
N GLY A 164 -3.73 -11.24 13.68
CA GLY A 164 -2.34 -11.24 13.25
C GLY A 164 -2.07 -10.59 11.89
N ALA A 165 -2.97 -9.77 11.39
CA ALA A 165 -2.85 -9.15 10.07
C ALA A 165 -2.77 -7.62 10.14
N VAL A 166 -2.04 -7.04 9.18
CA VAL A 166 -2.08 -5.60 8.84
C VAL A 166 -2.40 -5.48 7.37
N VAL A 167 -3.36 -4.63 7.02
CA VAL A 167 -3.74 -4.38 5.62
C VAL A 167 -3.39 -2.96 5.22
N GLN A 168 -2.71 -2.82 4.09
CA GLN A 168 -2.37 -1.54 3.47
C GLN A 168 -2.80 -1.55 2.00
N ASN A 169 -3.07 -0.39 1.42
CA ASN A 169 -3.36 -0.28 -0.01
C ASN A 169 -2.04 -0.28 -0.83
N VAL A 170 -2.08 -0.72 -2.09
CA VAL A 170 -0.90 -0.77 -2.97
C VAL A 170 -0.29 0.60 -3.24
N ALA A 171 -1.10 1.65 -3.37
CA ALA A 171 -0.58 3.01 -3.55
C ALA A 171 0.09 3.53 -2.27
N THR A 172 -0.39 3.13 -1.09
CA THR A 172 0.27 3.43 0.19
C THR A 172 1.64 2.77 0.28
N ALA A 173 1.79 1.55 -0.26
CA ALA A 173 3.09 0.87 -0.31
C ALA A 173 4.06 1.61 -1.24
N LYS A 174 3.62 2.03 -2.42
CA LYS A 174 4.43 2.85 -3.33
C LYS A 174 4.84 4.19 -2.69
N ALA A 175 3.93 4.85 -1.98
CA ALA A 175 4.25 6.08 -1.24
C ALA A 175 5.26 5.83 -0.09
N ALA A 176 5.21 4.67 0.57
CA ALA A 176 6.21 4.29 1.56
C ALA A 176 7.59 4.07 0.92
N TYR A 177 7.66 3.46 -0.26
CA TYR A 177 8.89 3.38 -1.04
C TYR A 177 9.46 4.78 -1.31
N ASP A 178 8.66 5.72 -1.82
CA ASP A 178 9.12 7.08 -2.09
C ASP A 178 9.64 7.78 -0.84
N ALA A 179 8.93 7.64 0.28
CA ALA A 179 9.31 8.28 1.53
C ALA A 179 10.58 7.69 2.15
N LEU A 180 10.74 6.37 2.12
CA LEU A 180 11.86 5.70 2.78
C LEU A 180 13.10 5.65 1.90
N ARG A 181 12.94 5.43 0.60
CA ARG A 181 14.03 5.35 -0.37
C ARG A 181 14.53 6.73 -0.80
N TRP A 182 13.60 7.65 -1.13
CA TRP A 182 13.89 8.92 -1.76
C TRP A 182 13.60 10.14 -0.87
N GLN A 183 13.19 9.91 0.36
CA GLN A 183 12.86 10.96 1.34
C GLN A 183 11.80 11.95 0.81
N ARG A 184 10.87 11.47 0.01
CA ARG A 184 9.76 12.27 -0.55
C ARG A 184 8.55 12.23 0.39
N PRO A 185 8.01 13.37 0.81
CA PRO A 185 6.74 13.39 1.52
C PRO A 185 5.58 13.02 0.58
N LEU A 186 4.45 12.61 1.16
CA LEU A 186 3.24 12.30 0.41
C LEU A 186 2.57 13.62 -0.04
N VAL A 187 2.85 14.06 -1.27
CA VAL A 187 2.28 15.27 -1.89
C VAL A 187 1.53 14.97 -3.18
N GLU A 188 1.60 13.74 -3.67
CA GLU A 188 0.99 13.30 -4.93
C GLU A 188 0.26 11.99 -4.74
N ARG A 189 -0.80 11.79 -5.52
CA ARG A 189 -1.49 10.50 -5.63
C ARG A 189 -2.08 10.33 -7.02
N VAL A 190 -2.11 9.09 -7.49
CA VAL A 190 -2.89 8.75 -8.69
C VAL A 190 -4.37 8.65 -8.30
N LEU A 191 -5.23 9.20 -9.13
CA LEU A 191 -6.69 9.10 -8.98
C LEU A 191 -7.35 8.80 -10.32
N THR A 192 -8.50 8.14 -10.28
CA THR A 192 -9.34 7.92 -11.45
C THR A 192 -10.42 9.00 -11.51
N ILE A 193 -10.55 9.65 -12.67
CA ILE A 193 -11.69 10.53 -12.98
C ILE A 193 -12.51 9.80 -14.04
N THR A 194 -13.78 9.52 -13.76
CA THR A 194 -14.67 8.73 -14.62
C THR A 194 -16.14 9.10 -14.38
N GLY A 195 -17.01 8.55 -15.23
CA GLY A 195 -18.46 8.72 -15.17
C GLY A 195 -19.02 9.39 -16.42
N ASP A 196 -20.34 9.33 -16.59
CA ASP A 196 -21.04 9.80 -17.80
C ASP A 196 -20.89 11.30 -18.05
N GLY A 197 -20.60 12.11 -17.03
CA GLY A 197 -20.36 13.54 -17.13
C GLY A 197 -18.91 13.94 -17.43
N VAL A 198 -18.00 12.97 -17.61
CA VAL A 198 -16.57 13.21 -17.81
C VAL A 198 -16.25 13.14 -19.30
N GLU A 199 -15.74 14.24 -19.87
CA GLU A 199 -15.39 14.30 -21.28
C GLU A 199 -14.18 13.39 -21.60
N ARG A 200 -13.20 13.33 -20.69
CA ARG A 200 -11.98 12.55 -20.86
C ARG A 200 -11.69 11.74 -19.59
N PRO A 201 -12.29 10.55 -19.46
CA PRO A 201 -12.00 9.69 -18.32
C PRO A 201 -10.56 9.18 -18.38
N GLY A 202 -9.93 9.02 -17.19
CA GLY A 202 -8.55 8.55 -17.11
C GLY A 202 -8.00 8.54 -15.70
N ASN A 203 -6.74 8.17 -15.61
CA ASN A 203 -5.95 8.24 -14.37
C ASN A 203 -5.00 9.45 -14.43
N PHE A 204 -4.95 10.21 -13.37
CA PHE A 204 -4.23 11.47 -13.27
C PHE A 204 -3.38 11.51 -12.01
#